data_a39641514bf19b9ee5761216393b9656
#
_entry.id   a39641514bf19b9ee5761216393b9656
#
_cell.length_a   1.000
_cell.length_b   1.000
_cell.length_c   1.000
_cell.angle_alpha   90.00
_cell.angle_beta   90.00
_cell.angle_gamma   90.00
#
_symmetry.space_group_name_H-M   'P 1'
#
loop_
_entity.id
_entity.type
_entity.pdbx_description
1 polymer ?
#
loop_
_entity_poly.entity_id
_entity_poly.type
_entity_poly.pdbx_seq_one_letter_code
_entity_poly.pdbx_strand_id
1 'polypeptide(L)'
;MKKSKLFTLGLLIGAGLLLSINQAQAADTWVKNGADWNLSQDGSLAKNKWVQNAGSWYHFDSTGKMQTGWLKEGNTWYSLADSGAMRTGWYKEGNTWYSLANSGAMRTGWYKEGNTWYSLANSGAMRTGWYKEGNTWYYLHFSGSMMTGWECINGDWYYFEQSGAMASDRVVNSSDGTGYILSKDGHMFTLQDSPYKHDDIVRLGDGYEYLIKAKYDGNKFTDVIVAKNTWYVKPEFKKFSDKYGDHVANITLALVDNKEKGQEIDPKAVIRNFQNLPGRYYFGADGRRVLPLPEMTTRSEIKKVGNDLYLEDPGVRLRLPSTDFTINNNKLYYLENEQGKLKTGYFVLIDDGATTTHYHILAYADQSGEILKMKRLPSGVRDYLDKEIDGFYGQKIKIESPHSNEYYKVVVVK
;
A
#
# COMPACT_ATOMS: atom_id res chain seq x y z
N MET A 1 31.21 -12.92 59.50
CA MET A 1 31.64 -12.39 60.82
C MET A 1 30.39 -12.10 61.67
N LYS A 2 30.44 -12.68 62.89
CA LYS A 2 29.66 -12.44 64.12
C LYS A 2 28.17 -12.84 64.12
N LYS A 3 27.81 -14.01 64.61
CA LYS A 3 27.67 -14.46 66.02
C LYS A 3 26.28 -14.08 66.58
N SER A 4 25.38 -15.05 66.62
CA SER A 4 24.96 -15.93 67.73
C SER A 4 24.54 -15.17 69.00
N LYS A 5 23.34 -15.45 69.46
CA LYS A 5 23.11 -15.79 70.86
C LYS A 5 21.84 -16.59 71.03
N LEU A 6 22.02 -17.79 71.52
CA LEU A 6 21.06 -18.65 72.19
C LEU A 6 20.61 -17.99 73.47
N PHE A 7 19.34 -18.17 73.83
CA PHE A 7 18.93 -18.29 75.22
C PHE A 7 17.89 -19.39 75.39
N THR A 8 18.31 -20.40 76.11
CA THR A 8 17.52 -21.52 76.60
C THR A 8 16.97 -21.15 77.98
N LEU A 9 15.79 -21.58 78.30
CA LEU A 9 15.25 -22.04 79.58
C LEU A 9 13.74 -21.80 79.55
N GLY A 10 12.81 -22.61 79.95
CA GLY A 10 12.78 -23.76 80.79
C GLY A 10 11.44 -24.44 80.74
N LEU A 11 11.44 -25.62 81.02
CA LEU A 11 10.45 -26.66 81.08
C LEU A 11 9.30 -26.29 82.10
N LEU A 12 8.02 -26.51 81.61
CA LEU A 12 7.01 -26.99 82.57
C LEU A 12 5.89 -27.77 81.85
N ILE A 13 5.77 -28.98 82.26
CA ILE A 13 4.83 -30.04 81.85
C ILE A 13 3.42 -29.67 82.20
N GLY A 14 2.52 -29.67 81.24
CA GLY A 14 1.11 -29.68 81.35
C GLY A 14 0.48 -30.48 80.26
N ALA A 15 0.23 -31.78 80.51
CA ALA A 15 -0.49 -32.65 79.58
C ALA A 15 -1.96 -32.17 79.48
N GLY A 16 -2.24 -31.32 78.50
CA GLY A 16 -3.56 -31.05 78.04
C GLY A 16 -3.69 -31.69 76.67
N LEU A 17 -4.44 -32.79 76.58
CA LEU A 17 -4.94 -33.34 75.30
C LEU A 17 -5.82 -32.27 74.64
N LEU A 18 -5.27 -31.43 73.78
CA LEU A 18 -6.06 -30.71 72.87
C LEU A 18 -6.44 -31.71 71.77
N LEU A 19 -7.58 -32.32 71.92
CA LEU A 19 -8.36 -32.88 70.83
C LEU A 19 -8.62 -31.74 69.89
N SER A 20 -7.78 -31.57 68.87
CA SER A 20 -8.11 -30.81 67.64
C SER A 20 -9.34 -31.54 67.08
N ILE A 21 -10.53 -31.07 67.42
CA ILE A 21 -11.75 -31.37 66.68
C ILE A 21 -11.47 -30.77 65.29
N ASN A 22 -10.92 -31.55 64.39
CA ASN A 22 -11.09 -31.27 62.96
C ASN A 22 -12.62 -31.34 62.78
N GLN A 23 -13.29 -30.19 62.87
CA GLN A 23 -14.63 -30.08 62.31
C GLN A 23 -14.40 -30.41 60.81
N ALA A 24 -14.76 -31.62 60.43
CA ALA A 24 -14.94 -31.98 59.07
C ALA A 24 -15.94 -30.96 58.52
N GLN A 25 -15.45 -30.00 57.75
CA GLN A 25 -16.33 -29.07 57.05
C GLN A 25 -17.28 -29.95 56.23
N ALA A 26 -18.57 -29.84 56.53
CA ALA A 26 -19.56 -30.66 55.85
C ALA A 26 -19.43 -30.38 54.34
N ALA A 27 -19.20 -31.43 53.56
CA ALA A 27 -19.07 -31.28 52.12
C ALA A 27 -20.33 -30.65 51.52
N ASP A 28 -20.18 -29.69 50.64
CA ASP A 28 -21.29 -29.12 49.88
C ASP A 28 -22.14 -30.25 49.29
N THR A 29 -23.44 -30.25 49.57
CA THR A 29 -24.35 -31.33 49.17
C THR A 29 -25.45 -30.78 48.27
N TRP A 30 -25.54 -31.37 47.08
CA TRP A 30 -26.63 -31.06 46.16
C TRP A 30 -27.92 -31.71 46.62
N VAL A 31 -29.00 -30.89 46.74
CA VAL A 31 -30.33 -31.29 47.16
C VAL A 31 -31.31 -31.06 46.01
N LYS A 32 -32.02 -32.11 45.62
CA LYS A 32 -33.10 -32.00 44.62
C LYS A 32 -34.42 -31.74 45.32
N ASN A 33 -35.11 -30.66 44.99
CA ASN A 33 -36.42 -30.30 45.52
C ASN A 33 -37.41 -30.18 44.35
N GLY A 34 -38.14 -31.26 44.09
CA GLY A 34 -39.00 -31.36 42.92
C GLY A 34 -38.20 -31.31 41.62
N ALA A 35 -38.47 -30.31 40.81
CA ALA A 35 -37.72 -30.03 39.57
C ALA A 35 -36.46 -29.19 39.83
N ASP A 36 -36.32 -28.57 40.98
CA ASP A 36 -35.28 -27.61 41.31
C ASP A 36 -34.08 -28.25 42.01
N TRP A 37 -32.90 -27.70 41.74
CA TRP A 37 -31.67 -28.05 42.44
C TRP A 37 -31.27 -26.95 43.41
N ASN A 38 -30.83 -27.34 44.59
CA ASN A 38 -30.32 -26.48 45.66
C ASN A 38 -28.94 -26.99 46.09
N LEU A 39 -28.12 -26.13 46.68
CA LEU A 39 -26.85 -26.53 47.30
C LEU A 39 -26.90 -26.22 48.79
N SER A 40 -26.71 -27.23 49.62
CA SER A 40 -26.53 -27.07 51.05
C SER A 40 -25.06 -26.95 51.39
N GLN A 41 -24.70 -25.84 52.05
CA GLN A 41 -23.37 -25.58 52.60
C GLN A 41 -23.51 -25.52 54.12
N ASP A 42 -22.81 -26.38 54.84
CA ASP A 42 -22.84 -26.46 56.31
C ASP A 42 -24.30 -26.54 56.89
N GLY A 43 -25.16 -27.30 56.17
CA GLY A 43 -26.55 -27.49 56.54
C GLY A 43 -27.53 -26.35 56.20
N SER A 44 -27.05 -25.32 55.53
CA SER A 44 -27.86 -24.18 55.07
C SER A 44 -27.86 -24.07 53.56
N LEU A 45 -29.00 -23.73 52.98
CA LEU A 45 -29.07 -23.52 51.49
C LEU A 45 -28.33 -22.27 51.09
N ALA A 46 -27.56 -22.39 50.01
CA ALA A 46 -27.00 -21.24 49.30
C ALA A 46 -28.17 -20.38 48.75
N LYS A 47 -28.20 -19.07 49.05
CA LYS A 47 -29.24 -18.14 48.58
C LYS A 47 -28.63 -16.80 48.17
N ASN A 48 -29.15 -16.20 47.11
CA ASN A 48 -28.70 -14.91 46.56
C ASN A 48 -27.19 -14.80 46.46
N LYS A 49 -26.51 -15.85 45.98
CA LYS A 49 -25.05 -15.85 45.89
C LYS A 49 -24.51 -16.79 44.83
N TRP A 50 -23.30 -16.47 44.40
CA TRP A 50 -22.47 -17.37 43.63
C TRP A 50 -21.76 -18.36 44.55
N VAL A 51 -21.68 -19.60 44.10
CA VAL A 51 -20.93 -20.65 44.79
C VAL A 51 -20.08 -21.40 43.78
N GLN A 52 -18.81 -21.61 44.12
CA GLN A 52 -17.96 -22.49 43.34
C GLN A 52 -18.04 -23.91 43.92
N ASN A 53 -18.43 -24.87 43.10
CA ASN A 53 -18.49 -26.26 43.50
C ASN A 53 -17.89 -27.13 42.37
N ALA A 54 -17.00 -28.05 42.72
CA ALA A 54 -16.30 -28.94 41.78
C ALA A 54 -15.69 -28.21 40.57
N GLY A 55 -15.13 -27.01 40.77
CA GLY A 55 -14.46 -26.21 39.74
C GLY A 55 -15.38 -25.36 38.86
N SER A 56 -16.71 -25.47 39.01
CA SER A 56 -17.70 -24.65 38.30
C SER A 56 -18.38 -23.67 39.21
N TRP A 57 -18.77 -22.50 38.68
CA TRP A 57 -19.56 -21.51 39.38
C TRP A 57 -21.06 -21.73 39.13
N TYR A 58 -21.86 -21.57 40.16
CA TYR A 58 -23.32 -21.69 40.16
C TYR A 58 -23.93 -20.48 40.87
N HIS A 59 -25.09 -20.05 40.44
CA HIS A 59 -25.84 -18.99 41.14
C HIS A 59 -27.17 -19.51 41.66
N PHE A 60 -27.48 -19.10 42.88
CA PHE A 60 -28.71 -19.47 43.58
C PHE A 60 -29.55 -18.22 43.88
N ASP A 61 -30.84 -18.29 43.61
CA ASP A 61 -31.79 -17.20 43.87
C ASP A 61 -32.12 -17.05 45.40
N SER A 62 -33.04 -16.12 45.72
CA SER A 62 -33.45 -15.84 47.07
C SER A 62 -34.12 -17.04 47.81
N THR A 63 -34.67 -17.97 47.05
CA THR A 63 -35.27 -19.21 47.58
C THR A 63 -34.24 -20.31 47.78
N GLY A 64 -33.06 -20.16 47.18
CA GLY A 64 -32.00 -21.15 47.15
C GLY A 64 -32.05 -22.06 45.92
N LYS A 65 -32.90 -21.77 44.93
CA LYS A 65 -33.00 -22.49 43.68
C LYS A 65 -31.80 -22.16 42.79
N MET A 66 -31.15 -23.18 42.25
CA MET A 66 -30.10 -23.04 41.24
C MET A 66 -30.68 -22.43 39.97
N GLN A 67 -30.03 -21.37 39.48
CA GLN A 67 -30.42 -20.70 38.26
C GLN A 67 -29.76 -21.34 37.02
N THR A 68 -30.45 -21.25 35.90
CA THR A 68 -30.00 -21.69 34.57
C THR A 68 -30.32 -20.62 33.51
N GLY A 69 -29.72 -20.70 32.33
CA GLY A 69 -29.98 -19.72 31.28
C GLY A 69 -29.27 -18.38 31.51
N TRP A 70 -29.84 -17.31 30.97
CA TRP A 70 -29.27 -15.98 31.12
C TRP A 70 -29.63 -15.34 32.48
N LEU A 71 -28.60 -14.91 33.16
CA LEU A 71 -28.70 -14.22 34.46
C LEU A 71 -28.14 -12.80 34.32
N LYS A 72 -28.91 -11.80 34.75
CA LYS A 72 -28.45 -10.43 34.87
C LYS A 72 -28.22 -10.09 36.35
N GLU A 73 -26.99 -9.68 36.66
CA GLU A 73 -26.62 -9.21 37.98
C GLU A 73 -26.00 -7.81 37.88
N GLY A 74 -26.72 -6.83 38.44
CA GLY A 74 -26.39 -5.43 38.20
C GLY A 74 -26.44 -5.08 36.70
N ASN A 75 -25.31 -4.65 36.14
CA ASN A 75 -25.18 -4.33 34.71
C ASN A 75 -24.51 -5.45 33.89
N THR A 76 -24.23 -6.59 34.52
CA THR A 76 -23.50 -7.69 33.90
C THR A 76 -24.42 -8.87 33.59
N TRP A 77 -24.32 -9.42 32.41
CA TRP A 77 -24.98 -10.64 32.01
C TRP A 77 -24.03 -11.83 32.13
N TYR A 78 -24.59 -12.94 32.59
CA TYR A 78 -23.96 -14.25 32.69
C TYR A 78 -24.81 -15.28 31.95
N SER A 79 -24.20 -16.36 31.47
CA SER A 79 -24.92 -17.50 30.92
C SER A 79 -24.62 -18.76 31.72
N LEU A 80 -25.68 -19.40 32.24
CA LEU A 80 -25.63 -20.64 33.01
C LEU A 80 -26.13 -21.78 32.11
N ALA A 81 -25.45 -22.92 32.14
CA ALA A 81 -25.89 -24.11 31.42
C ALA A 81 -27.15 -24.71 32.08
N ASP A 82 -27.79 -25.66 31.41
CA ASP A 82 -28.91 -26.41 32.00
C ASP A 82 -28.48 -27.16 33.24
N SER A 83 -27.21 -27.50 33.39
CA SER A 83 -26.61 -28.03 34.61
C SER A 83 -26.40 -26.98 35.70
N GLY A 84 -26.71 -25.72 35.47
CA GLY A 84 -26.42 -24.58 36.34
C GLY A 84 -25.01 -24.03 36.25
N ALA A 85 -24.09 -24.73 35.64
CA ALA A 85 -22.70 -24.30 35.55
C ALA A 85 -22.53 -23.03 34.69
N MET A 86 -21.84 -22.03 35.25
CA MET A 86 -21.52 -20.78 34.56
C MET A 86 -20.66 -21.05 33.34
N ARG A 87 -21.09 -20.53 32.18
CA ARG A 87 -20.35 -20.61 30.93
C ARG A 87 -19.24 -19.57 30.87
N THR A 88 -18.15 -19.92 30.22
CA THR A 88 -17.04 -19.02 29.85
C THR A 88 -16.61 -19.28 28.41
N GLY A 89 -15.90 -18.35 27.82
CA GLY A 89 -15.46 -18.48 26.42
C GLY A 89 -16.59 -18.27 25.41
N TRP A 90 -16.44 -18.83 24.22
CA TRP A 90 -17.45 -18.72 23.16
C TRP A 90 -18.61 -19.69 23.39
N TYR A 91 -19.79 -19.16 23.26
CA TYR A 91 -21.05 -19.90 23.45
C TYR A 91 -22.02 -19.58 22.32
N LYS A 92 -22.61 -20.61 21.74
CA LYS A 92 -23.63 -20.47 20.71
C LYS A 92 -24.99 -20.83 21.21
N GLU A 93 -25.95 -19.91 21.05
CA GLU A 93 -27.37 -20.15 21.35
C GLU A 93 -28.17 -19.92 20.10
N GLY A 94 -28.85 -20.95 19.62
CA GLY A 94 -29.50 -20.92 18.31
C GLY A 94 -28.48 -20.62 17.20
N ASN A 95 -28.69 -19.53 16.49
CA ASN A 95 -27.78 -19.06 15.45
C ASN A 95 -26.83 -17.93 15.89
N THR A 96 -26.88 -17.55 17.18
CA THR A 96 -26.14 -16.40 17.70
C THR A 96 -24.95 -16.88 18.54
N TRP A 97 -23.78 -16.30 18.27
CA TRP A 97 -22.59 -16.49 19.09
C TRP A 97 -22.46 -15.37 20.14
N TYR A 98 -22.03 -15.75 21.33
CA TYR A 98 -21.69 -14.88 22.44
C TYR A 98 -20.30 -15.19 22.95
N SER A 99 -19.63 -14.22 23.57
CA SER A 99 -18.35 -14.43 24.23
C SER A 99 -18.45 -14.05 25.70
N LEU A 100 -18.14 -15.02 26.57
CA LEU A 100 -18.13 -14.85 28.04
C LEU A 100 -16.67 -14.76 28.52
N ALA A 101 -16.36 -13.81 29.36
CA ALA A 101 -15.05 -13.72 29.99
C ALA A 101 -14.77 -14.92 30.90
N ASN A 102 -13.53 -15.10 31.37
CA ASN A 102 -13.21 -16.12 32.39
C ASN A 102 -13.97 -15.90 33.70
N SER A 103 -14.39 -14.66 33.99
CA SER A 103 -15.28 -14.32 35.08
C SER A 103 -16.75 -14.68 34.85
N GLY A 104 -17.11 -15.22 33.68
CA GLY A 104 -18.48 -15.48 33.22
C GLY A 104 -19.19 -14.25 32.64
N ALA A 105 -18.65 -13.05 32.79
CA ALA A 105 -19.28 -11.83 32.30
C ALA A 105 -19.37 -11.83 30.75
N MET A 106 -20.59 -11.56 30.23
CA MET A 106 -20.83 -11.42 28.79
C MET A 106 -20.07 -10.20 28.24
N ARG A 107 -19.29 -10.42 27.19
CA ARG A 107 -18.59 -9.35 26.49
C ARG A 107 -19.53 -8.59 25.56
N THR A 108 -19.24 -7.31 25.39
CA THR A 108 -19.88 -6.41 24.43
C THR A 108 -18.79 -5.52 23.79
N GLY A 109 -19.08 -4.91 22.66
CA GLY A 109 -18.11 -4.05 21.95
C GLY A 109 -16.99 -4.84 21.29
N TRP A 110 -15.87 -4.17 21.09
CA TRP A 110 -14.68 -4.79 20.46
C TRP A 110 -13.94 -5.69 21.46
N TYR A 111 -13.60 -6.87 21.00
CA TYR A 111 -12.88 -7.87 21.76
C TYR A 111 -11.79 -8.51 20.93
N LYS A 112 -10.59 -8.62 21.50
CA LYS A 112 -9.45 -9.26 20.85
C LYS A 112 -9.13 -10.59 21.51
N GLU A 113 -9.07 -11.66 20.71
CA GLU A 113 -8.62 -12.98 21.14
C GLU A 113 -7.43 -13.42 20.28
N GLY A 114 -6.29 -13.60 20.91
CA GLY A 114 -5.04 -13.79 20.18
C GLY A 114 -4.74 -12.59 19.26
N ASN A 115 -4.65 -12.83 17.97
CA ASN A 115 -4.45 -11.79 16.97
C ASN A 115 -5.73 -11.34 16.25
N THR A 116 -6.87 -11.91 16.60
CA THR A 116 -8.15 -11.69 15.91
C THR A 116 -9.04 -10.75 16.72
N TRP A 117 -9.60 -9.74 16.05
CA TRP A 117 -10.60 -8.86 16.59
C TRP A 117 -12.00 -9.35 16.25
N TYR A 118 -12.91 -9.21 17.18
CA TYR A 118 -14.34 -9.48 17.08
C TYR A 118 -15.13 -8.27 17.56
N SER A 119 -16.36 -8.11 17.10
CA SER A 119 -17.27 -7.08 17.59
C SER A 119 -18.56 -7.73 18.10
N LEU A 120 -18.89 -7.46 19.37
CA LEU A 120 -20.12 -7.92 20.02
C LEU A 120 -21.08 -6.76 20.14
N ALA A 121 -22.36 -6.97 19.84
CA ALA A 121 -23.42 -5.99 20.06
C ALA A 121 -23.63 -5.74 21.57
N ASN A 122 -24.37 -4.69 21.90
CA ASN A 122 -24.77 -4.43 23.30
C ASN A 122 -25.60 -5.58 23.91
N SER A 123 -26.27 -6.37 23.05
CA SER A 123 -26.94 -7.61 23.42
C SER A 123 -25.98 -8.78 23.68
N GLY A 124 -24.68 -8.62 23.45
CA GLY A 124 -23.68 -9.67 23.49
C GLY A 124 -23.55 -10.47 22.19
N ALA A 125 -24.45 -10.31 21.23
CA ALA A 125 -24.44 -11.05 19.98
C ALA A 125 -23.21 -10.68 19.14
N MET A 126 -22.47 -11.69 18.67
CA MET A 126 -21.34 -11.50 17.74
C MET A 126 -21.83 -10.93 16.42
N ARG A 127 -21.18 -9.86 15.95
CA ARG A 127 -21.47 -9.26 14.65
C ARG A 127 -20.78 -10.01 13.53
N THR A 128 -21.44 -10.03 12.38
CA THR A 128 -20.89 -10.51 11.11
C THR A 128 -21.35 -9.58 9.98
N GLY A 129 -20.63 -9.58 8.86
CA GLY A 129 -20.93 -8.71 7.74
C GLY A 129 -20.54 -7.24 7.98
N TRP A 130 -21.18 -6.34 7.26
CA TRP A 130 -20.92 -4.91 7.36
C TRP A 130 -21.35 -4.34 8.71
N TYR A 131 -20.46 -3.61 9.35
CA TYR A 131 -20.69 -2.92 10.60
C TYR A 131 -20.16 -1.50 10.58
N LYS A 132 -21.01 -0.55 10.97
CA LYS A 132 -20.64 0.87 11.06
C LYS A 132 -20.56 1.31 12.51
N GLU A 133 -19.44 1.90 12.89
CA GLU A 133 -19.26 2.54 14.20
C GLU A 133 -18.86 4.00 14.01
N GLY A 134 -19.71 4.91 14.45
CA GLY A 134 -19.55 6.32 14.10
C GLY A 134 -19.58 6.54 12.58
N ASN A 135 -18.49 7.09 12.05
CA ASN A 135 -18.33 7.29 10.59
C ASN A 135 -17.47 6.21 9.92
N THR A 136 -17.04 5.19 10.64
CA THR A 136 -16.12 4.18 10.16
C THR A 136 -16.87 2.89 9.86
N TRP A 137 -16.63 2.34 8.66
CA TRP A 137 -17.12 1.03 8.26
C TRP A 137 -16.07 -0.05 8.55
N TYR A 138 -16.56 -1.21 8.97
CA TYR A 138 -15.82 -2.45 9.18
C TYR A 138 -16.54 -3.59 8.50
N TYR A 139 -15.83 -4.66 8.23
CA TYR A 139 -16.42 -5.91 7.78
C TYR A 139 -15.97 -7.06 8.68
N LEU A 140 -16.95 -7.79 9.23
CA LEU A 140 -16.73 -8.97 10.05
C LEU A 140 -17.07 -10.20 9.20
N HIS A 141 -16.10 -11.09 9.05
CA HIS A 141 -16.29 -12.35 8.36
C HIS A 141 -17.44 -13.17 9.00
N PHE A 142 -17.97 -14.17 8.32
CA PHE A 142 -19.01 -15.03 8.90
C PHE A 142 -18.59 -15.73 10.22
N SER A 143 -17.28 -15.92 10.43
CA SER A 143 -16.69 -16.39 11.69
C SER A 143 -16.65 -15.33 12.79
N GLY A 144 -17.05 -14.09 12.51
CA GLY A 144 -16.97 -12.93 13.39
C GLY A 144 -15.62 -12.20 13.36
N SER A 145 -14.60 -12.75 12.70
CA SER A 145 -13.27 -12.11 12.61
C SER A 145 -13.32 -10.82 11.80
N MET A 146 -12.71 -9.75 12.34
CA MET A 146 -12.56 -8.48 11.65
C MET A 146 -11.60 -8.63 10.46
N MET A 147 -12.04 -8.16 9.30
CA MET A 147 -11.23 -8.20 8.08
C MET A 147 -10.22 -7.04 8.03
N THR A 148 -9.07 -7.31 7.41
CA THR A 148 -8.00 -6.33 7.13
C THR A 148 -7.36 -6.66 5.79
N GLY A 149 -6.85 -5.64 5.08
CA GLY A 149 -6.29 -5.82 3.74
C GLY A 149 -7.36 -5.80 2.65
N TRP A 150 -7.05 -6.35 1.49
CA TRP A 150 -7.95 -6.45 0.35
C TRP A 150 -8.94 -7.60 0.52
N GLU A 151 -10.23 -7.30 0.33
CA GLU A 151 -11.33 -8.28 0.44
C GLU A 151 -12.34 -8.08 -0.67
N CYS A 152 -12.76 -9.19 -1.30
CA CYS A 152 -13.84 -9.20 -2.29
C CYS A 152 -15.17 -9.55 -1.62
N ILE A 153 -16.10 -8.59 -1.60
CA ILE A 153 -17.39 -8.72 -0.94
C ILE A 153 -18.49 -8.53 -2.00
N ASN A 154 -19.26 -9.57 -2.26
CA ASN A 154 -20.33 -9.60 -3.28
C ASN A 154 -19.89 -9.24 -4.71
N GLY A 155 -18.60 -9.42 -5.03
CA GLY A 155 -18.04 -9.14 -6.36
C GLY A 155 -17.25 -7.82 -6.41
N ASP A 156 -17.38 -6.95 -5.44
CA ASP A 156 -16.63 -5.69 -5.36
C ASP A 156 -15.43 -5.82 -4.42
N TRP A 157 -14.32 -5.20 -4.79
CA TRP A 157 -13.12 -5.17 -3.96
C TRP A 157 -13.12 -3.96 -3.03
N TYR A 158 -12.78 -4.22 -1.75
CA TYR A 158 -12.62 -3.24 -0.68
C TYR A 158 -11.25 -3.40 -0.03
N TYR A 159 -10.79 -2.35 0.61
CA TYR A 159 -9.58 -2.42 1.42
C TYR A 159 -9.86 -1.97 2.85
N PHE A 160 -9.41 -2.79 3.81
CA PHE A 160 -9.51 -2.52 5.23
C PHE A 160 -8.12 -2.29 5.82
N GLU A 161 -7.95 -1.20 6.55
CA GLU A 161 -6.71 -0.89 7.26
C GLU A 161 -6.37 -1.97 8.29
N GLN A 162 -5.15 -1.91 8.86
CA GLN A 162 -4.78 -2.77 9.99
C GLN A 162 -5.68 -2.58 11.22
N SER A 163 -6.31 -1.41 11.35
CA SER A 163 -7.34 -1.12 12.37
C SER A 163 -8.70 -1.76 12.06
N GLY A 164 -8.88 -2.36 10.88
CA GLY A 164 -10.14 -2.83 10.35
C GLY A 164 -11.00 -1.76 9.68
N ALA A 165 -10.61 -0.49 9.74
CA ALA A 165 -11.35 0.60 9.12
C ALA A 165 -11.33 0.50 7.59
N MET A 166 -12.50 0.55 6.95
CA MET A 166 -12.61 0.58 5.48
C MET A 166 -11.99 1.86 4.92
N ALA A 167 -11.09 1.71 3.96
CA ALA A 167 -10.57 2.82 3.18
C ALA A 167 -11.58 3.29 2.13
N SER A 168 -11.65 4.60 1.88
CA SER A 168 -12.51 5.19 0.86
C SER A 168 -11.95 6.50 0.33
N ASP A 169 -12.36 6.90 -0.88
CA ASP A 169 -12.02 8.16 -1.56
C ASP A 169 -10.51 8.45 -1.58
N ARG A 170 -9.71 7.42 -1.87
CA ARG A 170 -8.25 7.50 -1.93
C ARG A 170 -7.63 6.37 -2.74
N VAL A 171 -6.32 6.47 -2.95
CA VAL A 171 -5.52 5.40 -3.57
C VAL A 171 -5.02 4.42 -2.50
N VAL A 172 -5.11 3.13 -2.81
CA VAL A 172 -4.50 2.04 -2.03
C VAL A 172 -3.63 1.18 -2.94
N ASN A 173 -2.44 0.85 -2.47
CA ASN A 173 -1.51 0.00 -3.22
C ASN A 173 -1.75 -1.47 -2.92
N SER A 174 -1.74 -2.28 -3.98
CA SER A 174 -1.63 -3.75 -3.85
C SER A 174 -0.18 -4.18 -3.61
N SER A 175 0.01 -5.47 -3.38
CA SER A 175 1.33 -6.05 -3.11
C SER A 175 2.31 -5.96 -4.28
N ASP A 176 1.81 -5.86 -5.52
CA ASP A 176 2.61 -5.64 -6.73
C ASP A 176 2.95 -4.15 -6.95
N GLY A 177 2.56 -3.28 -6.02
CA GLY A 177 2.78 -1.85 -6.09
C GLY A 177 1.78 -1.09 -6.96
N THR A 178 0.78 -1.75 -7.58
CA THR A 178 -0.27 -1.09 -8.36
C THR A 178 -1.15 -0.25 -7.43
N GLY A 179 -1.38 1.02 -7.78
CA GLY A 179 -2.26 1.93 -7.04
C GLY A 179 -3.68 1.88 -7.59
N TYR A 180 -4.62 1.33 -6.81
CA TYR A 180 -6.04 1.28 -7.13
C TYR A 180 -6.79 2.41 -6.44
N ILE A 181 -7.82 2.92 -7.10
CA ILE A 181 -8.65 4.01 -6.59
C ILE A 181 -9.89 3.42 -5.94
N LEU A 182 -10.15 3.82 -4.69
CA LEU A 182 -11.36 3.49 -3.97
C LEU A 182 -12.39 4.62 -4.09
N SER A 183 -13.65 4.25 -4.31
CA SER A 183 -14.78 5.16 -4.34
C SER A 183 -15.06 5.76 -2.94
N LYS A 184 -15.96 6.73 -2.85
CA LYS A 184 -16.45 7.27 -1.58
C LYS A 184 -17.13 6.20 -0.72
N ASP A 185 -17.73 5.20 -1.35
CA ASP A 185 -18.38 4.07 -0.69
C ASP A 185 -17.41 2.92 -0.40
N GLY A 186 -16.13 3.09 -0.73
CA GLY A 186 -15.03 2.19 -0.40
C GLY A 186 -14.75 1.09 -1.42
N HIS A 187 -15.59 0.85 -2.43
CA HIS A 187 -15.28 -0.16 -3.45
C HIS A 187 -14.20 0.33 -4.42
N MET A 188 -13.40 -0.60 -4.92
CA MET A 188 -12.40 -0.35 -5.95
C MET A 188 -13.08 -0.11 -7.30
N PHE A 189 -12.72 1.00 -7.97
CA PHE A 189 -13.26 1.27 -9.31
C PHE A 189 -12.75 0.29 -10.35
N THR A 190 -13.70 -0.22 -11.13
CA THR A 190 -13.46 -0.90 -12.41
C THR A 190 -13.58 0.10 -13.57
N LEU A 191 -13.25 -0.33 -14.80
CA LEU A 191 -13.45 0.52 -15.99
C LEU A 191 -14.93 0.79 -16.28
N GLN A 192 -15.85 -0.05 -15.78
CA GLN A 192 -17.28 0.05 -16.08
C GLN A 192 -17.99 1.08 -15.19
N ASP A 193 -17.58 1.20 -13.95
CA ASP A 193 -18.22 2.03 -12.93
C ASP A 193 -17.42 3.29 -12.54
N SER A 194 -16.20 3.43 -13.05
CA SER A 194 -15.37 4.61 -12.78
C SER A 194 -15.93 5.87 -13.43
N PRO A 195 -16.07 6.97 -12.70
CA PRO A 195 -16.38 8.27 -13.27
C PRO A 195 -15.17 8.91 -13.98
N TYR A 196 -13.98 8.34 -13.83
CA TYR A 196 -12.72 8.89 -14.33
C TYR A 196 -12.33 8.27 -15.66
N LYS A 197 -11.76 9.09 -16.55
CA LYS A 197 -11.24 8.66 -17.85
C LYS A 197 -9.73 8.50 -17.80
N HIS A 198 -9.21 7.72 -18.74
CA HIS A 198 -7.78 7.63 -18.96
C HIS A 198 -7.19 9.03 -19.22
N ASP A 199 -6.07 9.33 -18.55
CA ASP A 199 -5.37 10.62 -18.59
C ASP A 199 -6.08 11.79 -17.85
N ASP A 200 -7.16 11.54 -17.13
CA ASP A 200 -7.69 12.52 -16.20
C ASP A 200 -6.71 12.77 -15.03
N ILE A 201 -6.61 14.03 -14.60
CA ILE A 201 -5.98 14.38 -13.33
C ILE A 201 -7.11 14.65 -12.33
N VAL A 202 -7.21 13.83 -11.31
CA VAL A 202 -8.30 13.88 -10.34
C VAL A 202 -7.77 14.14 -8.94
N ARG A 203 -8.55 14.90 -8.15
CA ARG A 203 -8.29 15.12 -6.74
C ARG A 203 -9.22 14.23 -5.92
N LEU A 204 -8.65 13.38 -5.07
CA LEU A 204 -9.41 12.48 -4.21
C LEU A 204 -9.61 13.08 -2.80
N GLY A 205 -10.37 12.38 -1.95
CA GLY A 205 -10.69 12.82 -0.60
C GLY A 205 -9.51 12.91 0.35
N ASP A 206 -8.40 12.24 0.05
CA ASP A 206 -7.13 12.38 0.76
C ASP A 206 -6.41 13.73 0.45
N GLY A 207 -6.96 14.55 -0.45
CA GLY A 207 -6.48 15.88 -0.79
C GLY A 207 -5.38 15.91 -1.85
N TYR A 208 -4.96 14.76 -2.39
CA TYR A 208 -3.92 14.67 -3.43
C TYR A 208 -4.49 14.54 -4.84
N GLU A 209 -3.68 14.93 -5.82
CA GLU A 209 -4.00 14.78 -7.25
C GLU A 209 -3.27 13.57 -7.82
N TYR A 210 -3.97 12.83 -8.68
CA TYR A 210 -3.53 11.59 -9.31
C TYR A 210 -3.80 11.61 -10.81
N LEU A 211 -2.92 10.99 -11.58
CA LEU A 211 -3.13 10.75 -13.02
C LEU A 211 -3.76 9.37 -13.20
N ILE A 212 -4.92 9.34 -13.84
CA ILE A 212 -5.68 8.10 -14.09
C ILE A 212 -5.15 7.36 -15.29
N LYS A 213 -4.95 6.06 -15.14
CA LYS A 213 -4.61 5.11 -16.19
C LYS A 213 -5.51 3.88 -16.13
N ALA A 214 -5.56 3.14 -17.22
CA ALA A 214 -6.20 1.83 -17.26
C ALA A 214 -5.13 0.73 -17.16
N LYS A 215 -5.38 -0.28 -16.32
CA LYS A 215 -4.51 -1.46 -16.22
C LYS A 215 -4.79 -2.38 -17.41
N TYR A 216 -3.72 -2.86 -18.04
CA TYR A 216 -3.79 -3.80 -19.17
C TYR A 216 -3.30 -5.18 -18.71
N ASP A 217 -4.10 -6.22 -18.89
CA ASP A 217 -3.81 -7.59 -18.46
C ASP A 217 -3.12 -8.44 -19.54
N GLY A 218 -2.76 -7.84 -20.67
CA GLY A 218 -2.21 -8.52 -21.84
C GLY A 218 -3.22 -8.75 -22.97
N ASN A 219 -4.54 -8.72 -22.66
CA ASN A 219 -5.62 -8.90 -23.63
C ASN A 219 -6.56 -7.70 -23.69
N LYS A 220 -6.89 -7.12 -22.55
CA LYS A 220 -7.83 -5.99 -22.43
C LYS A 220 -7.46 -5.10 -21.25
N PHE A 221 -8.03 -3.91 -21.23
CA PHE A 221 -8.02 -3.06 -20.06
C PHE A 221 -9.05 -3.58 -19.03
N THR A 222 -8.65 -3.64 -17.76
CA THR A 222 -9.47 -4.24 -16.69
C THR A 222 -9.88 -3.25 -15.62
N ASP A 223 -8.92 -2.51 -15.08
CA ASP A 223 -9.11 -1.71 -13.88
C ASP A 223 -8.65 -0.27 -14.07
N VAL A 224 -9.11 0.61 -13.17
CA VAL A 224 -8.66 1.99 -13.09
C VAL A 224 -7.55 2.08 -12.05
N ILE A 225 -6.38 2.56 -12.49
CA ILE A 225 -5.19 2.67 -11.67
C ILE A 225 -4.62 4.08 -11.74
N VAL A 226 -3.69 4.40 -10.84
CA VAL A 226 -2.93 5.66 -10.90
C VAL A 226 -1.56 5.44 -11.52
N ALA A 227 -1.12 6.40 -12.32
CA ALA A 227 0.23 6.44 -12.84
C ALA A 227 1.22 6.80 -11.74
N LYS A 228 2.40 6.17 -11.78
CA LYS A 228 3.49 6.40 -10.80
C LYS A 228 4.80 6.67 -11.51
N ASN A 229 5.69 7.41 -10.85
CA ASN A 229 7.03 7.75 -11.34
C ASN A 229 7.00 8.24 -12.80
N THR A 230 6.03 9.10 -13.13
CA THR A 230 5.79 9.51 -14.51
C THR A 230 5.57 11.00 -14.66
N TRP A 231 5.99 11.51 -15.79
CA TRP A 231 5.67 12.84 -16.26
C TRP A 231 4.43 12.81 -17.14
N TYR A 232 3.60 13.83 -17.02
CA TYR A 232 2.42 14.00 -17.84
C TYR A 232 2.30 15.45 -18.32
N VAL A 233 1.94 15.63 -19.58
CA VAL A 233 1.63 16.93 -20.17
C VAL A 233 0.18 16.92 -20.63
N LYS A 234 -0.60 17.87 -20.16
CA LYS A 234 -2.02 17.97 -20.54
C LYS A 234 -2.20 18.13 -22.06
N PRO A 235 -3.24 17.48 -22.64
CA PRO A 235 -3.50 17.52 -24.08
C PRO A 235 -3.64 18.91 -24.68
N GLU A 236 -4.22 19.88 -23.95
CA GLU A 236 -4.35 21.25 -24.39
C GLU A 236 -3.00 21.94 -24.63
N PHE A 237 -1.95 21.50 -23.95
CA PHE A 237 -0.59 21.97 -24.18
C PHE A 237 0.13 21.16 -25.28
N LYS A 238 -0.42 20.00 -25.68
CA LYS A 238 0.00 19.30 -26.88
C LYS A 238 -0.39 20.03 -28.17
N LYS A 239 -1.40 20.90 -28.15
CA LYS A 239 -1.80 21.72 -29.34
C LYS A 239 -0.72 22.69 -29.81
N PHE A 240 0.27 23.01 -28.98
CA PHE A 240 1.52 23.61 -29.46
C PHE A 240 2.27 22.68 -30.42
N SER A 241 2.02 21.38 -30.38
CA SER A 241 2.59 20.39 -31.27
C SER A 241 1.90 20.30 -32.63
N ASP A 242 0.61 20.64 -32.75
CA ASP A 242 -0.12 20.61 -34.04
C ASP A 242 0.49 21.58 -35.06
N LYS A 243 1.15 22.63 -34.62
CA LYS A 243 1.92 23.54 -35.48
C LYS A 243 3.28 22.96 -35.92
N TYR A 244 3.78 21.92 -35.19
CA TYR A 244 5.13 21.37 -35.35
C TYR A 244 5.20 19.83 -35.40
N GLY A 245 4.04 19.14 -35.41
CA GLY A 245 3.94 17.67 -35.48
C GLY A 245 3.73 16.99 -34.11
N ASP A 246 2.74 16.10 -34.05
CA ASP A 246 2.14 15.54 -32.83
C ASP A 246 3.02 14.71 -31.90
N HIS A 247 4.18 14.27 -32.34
CA HIS A 247 5.03 13.32 -31.62
C HIS A 247 6.30 13.91 -31.01
N VAL A 248 6.53 15.17 -31.24
CA VAL A 248 7.80 15.85 -30.98
C VAL A 248 7.69 16.85 -29.83
N ALA A 249 6.51 16.94 -29.22
CA ALA A 249 6.11 18.10 -28.44
C ALA A 249 6.97 18.40 -27.22
N ASN A 250 7.67 17.45 -26.63
CA ASN A 250 8.29 17.67 -25.32
C ASN A 250 9.80 17.91 -25.36
N ILE A 251 10.54 17.16 -26.14
CA ILE A 251 11.99 17.44 -26.30
C ILE A 251 12.25 18.29 -27.51
N THR A 252 11.51 18.14 -28.57
CA THR A 252 11.71 18.97 -29.75
C THR A 252 11.31 20.42 -29.52
N LEU A 253 10.28 20.73 -28.70
CA LEU A 253 10.07 22.10 -28.23
C LEU A 253 11.24 22.59 -27.39
N ALA A 254 11.80 21.74 -26.53
CA ALA A 254 13.01 22.07 -25.78
C ALA A 254 14.25 22.18 -26.68
N LEU A 255 14.29 21.44 -27.79
CA LEU A 255 15.39 21.44 -28.76
C LEU A 255 15.21 22.52 -29.84
N VAL A 256 13.98 22.94 -30.16
CA VAL A 256 13.65 23.68 -31.39
C VAL A 256 13.21 25.11 -31.14
N ASP A 257 13.20 25.58 -29.90
CA ASP A 257 12.88 26.99 -29.66
C ASP A 257 13.91 27.88 -30.40
N ASN A 258 13.57 28.19 -31.67
CA ASN A 258 14.22 29.16 -32.56
C ASN A 258 15.67 28.94 -32.95
N LYS A 259 16.17 27.71 -33.04
CA LYS A 259 17.51 27.48 -33.57
C LYS A 259 17.52 27.25 -35.09
N GLU A 260 18.25 28.08 -35.83
CA GLU A 260 18.48 27.89 -37.23
C GLU A 260 19.26 26.58 -37.53
N LYS A 261 19.09 26.06 -38.72
CA LYS A 261 19.81 24.87 -39.20
C LYS A 261 21.32 25.01 -38.98
N GLY A 262 21.96 24.03 -38.38
CA GLY A 262 23.40 24.00 -38.15
C GLY A 262 23.89 24.63 -36.83
N GLN A 263 23.04 25.26 -36.05
CA GLN A 263 23.42 25.81 -34.76
C GLN A 263 23.55 24.75 -33.67
N GLU A 264 24.49 24.99 -32.73
CA GLU A 264 24.65 24.16 -31.54
C GLU A 264 23.47 24.34 -30.63
N ILE A 265 23.05 23.22 -30.01
CA ILE A 265 21.98 23.14 -29.02
C ILE A 265 22.65 22.89 -27.65
N ASP A 266 22.41 23.78 -26.67
CA ASP A 266 22.89 23.56 -25.31
C ASP A 266 22.04 22.48 -24.58
N PRO A 267 22.61 21.32 -24.23
CA PRO A 267 21.87 20.29 -23.49
C PRO A 267 21.25 20.78 -22.19
N LYS A 268 21.88 21.77 -21.52
CA LYS A 268 21.32 22.37 -20.31
C LYS A 268 20.09 23.23 -20.60
N ALA A 269 20.05 23.88 -21.78
CA ALA A 269 18.85 24.58 -22.22
C ALA A 269 17.69 23.64 -22.49
N VAL A 270 17.99 22.45 -23.06
CA VAL A 270 16.98 21.37 -23.23
C VAL A 270 16.38 20.98 -21.89
N ILE A 271 17.20 20.75 -20.88
CA ILE A 271 16.74 20.42 -19.52
C ILE A 271 15.88 21.55 -18.94
N ARG A 272 16.34 22.81 -19.00
CA ARG A 272 15.60 23.98 -18.50
C ARG A 272 14.26 24.15 -19.21
N ASN A 273 14.24 24.05 -20.51
CA ASN A 273 13.02 24.20 -21.30
C ASN A 273 12.02 23.10 -20.98
N PHE A 274 12.50 21.87 -20.82
CA PHE A 274 11.68 20.76 -20.39
C PHE A 274 11.12 20.95 -18.99
N GLN A 275 11.86 21.51 -18.04
CA GLN A 275 11.39 21.82 -16.67
C GLN A 275 10.32 22.92 -16.66
N ASN A 276 10.37 23.86 -17.59
CA ASN A 276 9.52 25.04 -17.65
C ASN A 276 8.30 24.91 -18.58
N LEU A 277 8.06 23.74 -19.17
CA LEU A 277 6.88 23.52 -20.02
C LEU A 277 5.58 23.70 -19.22
N PRO A 278 4.66 24.60 -19.65
CA PRO A 278 3.37 24.75 -18.98
C PRO A 278 2.54 23.47 -19.06
N GLY A 279 1.69 23.26 -18.05
CA GLY A 279 0.82 22.08 -18.01
C GLY A 279 1.52 20.75 -17.75
N ARG A 280 2.77 20.79 -17.29
CA ARG A 280 3.54 19.62 -16.86
C ARG A 280 3.21 19.20 -15.44
N TYR A 281 3.14 17.90 -15.24
CA TYR A 281 2.89 17.27 -13.95
C TYR A 281 3.85 16.11 -13.74
N TYR A 282 4.31 15.93 -12.52
CA TYR A 282 5.02 14.73 -12.10
C TYR A 282 4.26 14.02 -11.02
N PHE A 283 4.09 12.71 -11.16
CA PHE A 283 3.44 11.83 -10.21
C PHE A 283 4.49 10.88 -9.62
N GLY A 284 4.66 10.93 -8.30
CA GLY A 284 5.71 10.20 -7.59
C GLY A 284 5.47 8.69 -7.47
N ALA A 285 6.29 8.03 -6.66
CA ALA A 285 6.23 6.58 -6.43
C ALA A 285 4.90 6.12 -5.79
N ASP A 286 4.24 6.98 -5.05
CA ASP A 286 2.93 6.74 -4.45
C ASP A 286 1.76 7.15 -5.37
N GLY A 287 2.06 7.65 -6.59
CA GLY A 287 1.09 8.14 -7.57
C GLY A 287 0.59 9.56 -7.33
N ARG A 288 0.99 10.22 -6.24
CA ARG A 288 0.58 11.59 -5.93
C ARG A 288 1.32 12.60 -6.80
N ARG A 289 0.63 13.67 -7.17
CA ARG A 289 1.29 14.81 -7.79
C ARG A 289 2.31 15.42 -6.83
N VAL A 290 3.52 15.63 -7.32
CA VAL A 290 4.62 16.24 -6.55
C VAL A 290 4.65 17.75 -6.81
N LEU A 291 4.68 18.54 -5.74
CA LEU A 291 4.82 19.99 -5.75
C LEU A 291 5.81 20.45 -4.65
N PRO A 292 6.78 21.34 -4.94
CA PRO A 292 7.16 21.81 -6.29
C PRO A 292 7.57 20.63 -7.16
N LEU A 293 7.57 20.82 -8.48
CA LEU A 293 8.07 19.78 -9.39
C LEU A 293 9.46 19.38 -8.93
N PRO A 294 9.77 18.08 -8.79
CA PRO A 294 11.10 17.67 -8.39
C PRO A 294 12.10 18.30 -9.36
N GLU A 295 13.15 18.88 -8.85
CA GLU A 295 14.37 19.03 -9.64
C GLU A 295 14.61 17.65 -10.23
N MET A 296 14.91 17.55 -11.52
CA MET A 296 15.10 16.25 -12.19
C MET A 296 16.39 15.59 -11.67
N THR A 297 16.37 15.29 -10.41
CA THR A 297 17.45 14.67 -9.63
C THR A 297 17.11 13.24 -9.26
N THR A 298 16.62 12.46 -10.22
CA THR A 298 16.61 11.02 -10.03
C THR A 298 18.06 10.57 -9.94
N ARG A 299 18.47 10.16 -8.76
CA ARG A 299 19.80 9.60 -8.49
C ARG A 299 19.82 8.12 -8.90
N SER A 300 19.56 7.86 -10.17
CA SER A 300 19.79 6.51 -10.70
C SER A 300 21.31 6.32 -10.82
N GLU A 301 21.79 5.18 -10.36
CA GLU A 301 23.21 4.86 -10.50
C GLU A 301 23.52 4.44 -11.94
N ILE A 302 24.66 4.91 -12.43
CA ILE A 302 25.21 4.45 -13.72
C ILE A 302 26.16 3.30 -13.41
N LYS A 303 25.80 2.09 -13.84
CA LYS A 303 26.65 0.90 -13.70
C LYS A 303 27.36 0.57 -15.00
N LYS A 304 28.64 0.19 -14.88
CA LYS A 304 29.44 -0.32 -15.99
C LYS A 304 29.36 -1.85 -16.03
N VAL A 305 28.90 -2.39 -17.16
CA VAL A 305 28.85 -3.84 -17.42
C VAL A 305 29.70 -4.12 -18.66
N GLY A 306 30.88 -4.66 -18.49
CA GLY A 306 31.87 -4.79 -19.56
C GLY A 306 32.33 -3.40 -20.02
N ASN A 307 32.14 -3.10 -21.31
CA ASN A 307 32.45 -1.78 -21.90
C ASN A 307 31.23 -0.85 -21.96
N ASP A 308 30.05 -1.32 -21.60
CA ASP A 308 28.80 -0.59 -21.71
C ASP A 308 28.39 0.03 -20.37
N LEU A 309 27.70 1.16 -20.44
CA LEU A 309 27.11 1.86 -19.31
C LEU A 309 25.60 1.63 -19.29
N TYR A 310 25.06 1.37 -18.13
CA TYR A 310 23.62 1.20 -17.91
C TYR A 310 23.14 2.13 -16.79
N LEU A 311 22.02 2.79 -17.03
CA LEU A 311 21.31 3.52 -16.01
C LEU A 311 20.33 2.57 -15.31
N GLU A 312 20.58 2.25 -14.05
CA GLU A 312 19.63 1.48 -13.23
C GLU A 312 18.43 2.35 -12.89
N ASP A 313 17.25 1.84 -13.19
CA ASP A 313 15.98 2.50 -12.98
C ASP A 313 15.97 3.93 -13.54
N PRO A 314 15.91 4.13 -14.86
CA PRO A 314 15.80 5.47 -15.44
C PRO A 314 14.44 6.06 -15.06
N GLY A 315 14.34 6.65 -13.87
CA GLY A 315 13.11 7.10 -13.23
C GLY A 315 12.29 8.13 -14.01
N VAL A 316 12.90 8.77 -15.01
CA VAL A 316 12.21 9.67 -15.94
C VAL A 316 12.65 9.35 -17.36
N ARG A 317 11.91 8.48 -18.02
CA ARG A 317 12.05 8.25 -19.45
C ARG A 317 11.25 9.29 -20.20
N LEU A 318 11.94 10.14 -20.92
CA LEU A 318 11.34 10.99 -21.93
C LEU A 318 11.18 10.16 -23.21
N ARG A 319 10.11 9.37 -23.31
CA ARG A 319 9.83 8.64 -24.54
C ARG A 319 9.37 9.63 -25.61
N LEU A 320 10.20 9.82 -26.60
CA LEU A 320 9.74 10.12 -27.95
C LEU A 320 9.41 8.80 -28.64
N PRO A 321 8.51 8.75 -29.62
CA PRO A 321 8.14 7.51 -30.33
C PRO A 321 9.30 6.71 -30.91
N SER A 322 10.45 7.34 -31.10
CA SER A 322 11.65 6.74 -31.68
C SER A 322 12.95 6.99 -30.90
N THR A 323 12.94 7.74 -29.79
CA THR A 323 14.17 8.09 -29.07
C THR A 323 13.95 8.19 -27.58
N ASP A 324 14.81 7.54 -26.79
CA ASP A 324 14.75 7.52 -25.34
C ASP A 324 15.79 8.47 -24.71
N PHE A 325 15.47 9.76 -24.61
CA PHE A 325 16.24 10.63 -23.73
C PHE A 325 15.84 10.43 -22.29
N THR A 326 16.81 10.55 -21.40
CA THR A 326 16.55 10.60 -19.96
C THR A 326 17.35 11.72 -19.30
N ILE A 327 16.84 12.25 -18.20
CA ILE A 327 17.53 13.23 -17.39
C ILE A 327 17.79 12.60 -16.03
N ASN A 328 19.08 12.54 -15.68
CA ASN A 328 19.54 12.03 -14.38
C ASN A 328 20.54 13.04 -13.77
N ASN A 329 20.33 13.44 -12.49
CA ASN A 329 21.17 14.42 -11.81
C ASN A 329 21.39 15.72 -12.62
N ASN A 330 20.32 16.24 -13.23
CA ASN A 330 20.38 17.44 -14.06
C ASN A 330 21.32 17.34 -15.28
N LYS A 331 21.54 16.13 -15.77
CA LYS A 331 22.33 15.78 -16.95
C LYS A 331 21.45 15.03 -17.93
N LEU A 332 21.69 15.26 -19.23
CA LEU A 332 20.93 14.63 -20.31
C LEU A 332 21.68 13.40 -20.84
N TYR A 333 20.96 12.30 -21.00
CA TYR A 333 21.47 11.02 -21.51
C TYR A 333 20.58 10.51 -22.63
N TYR A 334 21.11 9.60 -23.44
CA TYR A 334 20.35 8.86 -24.44
C TYR A 334 20.41 7.36 -24.14
N LEU A 335 19.24 6.72 -24.07
CA LEU A 335 19.11 5.29 -23.85
C LEU A 335 19.05 4.56 -25.20
N GLU A 336 20.01 3.65 -25.41
CA GLU A 336 20.11 2.87 -26.65
C GLU A 336 19.05 1.74 -26.69
N ASN A 337 18.57 1.31 -25.54
CA ASN A 337 17.59 0.23 -25.43
C ASN A 337 16.73 0.34 -24.15
N GLU A 338 15.72 -0.53 -24.05
CA GLU A 338 14.81 -0.58 -22.90
C GLU A 338 15.48 -1.02 -21.60
N GLN A 339 16.65 -1.67 -21.67
CA GLN A 339 17.42 -2.10 -20.51
C GLN A 339 18.23 -0.94 -19.90
N GLY A 340 18.15 0.25 -20.47
CA GLY A 340 18.80 1.43 -19.92
C GLY A 340 20.25 1.62 -20.35
N LYS A 341 20.70 0.97 -21.45
CA LYS A 341 22.04 1.15 -21.98
C LYS A 341 22.24 2.58 -22.49
N LEU A 342 23.29 3.24 -22.01
CA LEU A 342 23.62 4.61 -22.36
C LEU A 342 24.48 4.67 -23.63
N LYS A 343 24.15 5.61 -24.52
CA LYS A 343 24.98 5.92 -25.68
C LYS A 343 26.17 6.78 -25.27
N THR A 344 27.34 6.48 -25.80
CA THR A 344 28.57 7.25 -25.63
C THR A 344 29.19 7.59 -26.98
N GLY A 345 30.03 8.61 -27.02
CA GLY A 345 30.65 9.08 -28.26
C GLY A 345 29.69 9.87 -29.16
N TYR A 346 29.98 9.87 -30.45
CA TYR A 346 29.14 10.53 -31.44
C TYR A 346 27.98 9.63 -31.87
N PHE A 347 26.78 10.19 -32.02
CA PHE A 347 25.63 9.50 -32.59
C PHE A 347 24.67 10.49 -33.25
N VAL A 348 23.81 9.97 -34.13
CA VAL A 348 22.77 10.74 -34.80
C VAL A 348 21.42 10.28 -34.25
N LEU A 349 20.61 11.25 -33.93
CA LEU A 349 19.21 11.07 -33.56
C LEU A 349 18.36 11.44 -34.77
N ILE A 350 17.43 10.56 -35.10
CA ILE A 350 16.44 10.76 -36.14
C ILE A 350 15.09 10.89 -35.52
N ASP A 351 14.40 11.96 -35.84
CA ASP A 351 13.00 12.08 -35.54
C ASP A 351 12.17 11.61 -36.72
N ASP A 352 11.65 10.39 -36.64
CA ASP A 352 10.77 9.78 -37.65
C ASP A 352 9.31 10.23 -37.49
N GLY A 353 9.05 11.37 -36.83
CA GLY A 353 7.72 11.92 -36.67
C GLY A 353 6.93 11.92 -37.98
N ALA A 354 5.64 11.64 -37.89
CA ALA A 354 4.68 11.51 -39.02
C ALA A 354 4.50 12.78 -39.86
N THR A 355 5.36 13.77 -39.71
CA THR A 355 5.33 15.04 -40.43
C THR A 355 6.51 15.18 -41.39
N THR A 356 6.30 15.98 -42.43
CA THR A 356 7.23 16.17 -43.55
C THR A 356 8.58 16.82 -43.20
N THR A 357 8.86 17.10 -41.93
CA THR A 357 10.11 17.71 -41.46
C THR A 357 10.83 16.79 -40.49
N HIS A 358 11.65 15.87 -40.98
CA HIS A 358 12.54 15.08 -40.16
C HIS A 358 13.66 15.94 -39.60
N TYR A 359 13.85 15.90 -38.29
CA TYR A 359 14.96 16.54 -37.62
C TYR A 359 16.08 15.51 -37.40
N HIS A 360 17.27 15.83 -37.88
CA HIS A 360 18.47 15.04 -37.63
C HIS A 360 19.39 15.83 -36.70
N ILE A 361 19.73 15.25 -35.55
CA ILE A 361 20.56 15.88 -34.54
C ILE A 361 21.84 15.05 -34.40
N LEU A 362 22.97 15.67 -34.62
CA LEU A 362 24.25 15.12 -34.23
C LEU A 362 24.47 15.41 -32.76
N ALA A 363 24.73 14.38 -31.97
CA ALA A 363 25.02 14.48 -30.55
C ALA A 363 26.38 13.87 -30.19
N TYR A 364 26.97 14.36 -29.12
CA TYR A 364 28.17 13.78 -28.52
C TYR A 364 27.95 13.61 -27.02
N ALA A 365 28.10 12.38 -26.56
CA ALA A 365 28.11 12.04 -25.16
C ALA A 365 29.52 11.63 -24.72
N ASP A 366 29.90 11.99 -23.52
CA ASP A 366 31.18 11.63 -22.93
C ASP A 366 31.24 10.15 -22.51
N GLN A 367 32.34 9.75 -21.89
CA GLN A 367 32.54 8.38 -21.40
C GLN A 367 31.60 8.03 -20.20
N SER A 368 30.96 9.02 -19.60
CA SER A 368 29.91 8.79 -18.58
C SER A 368 28.50 8.65 -19.17
N GLY A 369 28.37 8.82 -20.49
CA GLY A 369 27.10 8.85 -21.20
C GLY A 369 26.39 10.20 -21.17
N GLU A 370 26.95 11.24 -20.48
CA GLU A 370 26.36 12.58 -20.46
C GLU A 370 26.45 13.25 -21.82
N ILE A 371 25.36 13.73 -22.36
CA ILE A 371 25.34 14.50 -23.62
C ILE A 371 25.88 15.89 -23.37
N LEU A 372 27.06 16.14 -23.90
CA LEU A 372 27.78 17.41 -23.74
C LEU A 372 27.50 18.38 -24.87
N LYS A 373 27.26 17.89 -26.08
CA LYS A 373 27.09 18.67 -27.28
C LYS A 373 26.01 18.10 -28.19
N MET A 374 25.25 18.99 -28.78
CA MET A 374 24.23 18.67 -29.78
C MET A 374 24.19 19.75 -30.84
N LYS A 375 23.92 19.39 -32.09
CA LYS A 375 23.60 20.33 -33.15
C LYS A 375 22.60 19.75 -34.16
N ARG A 376 21.71 20.60 -34.65
CA ARG A 376 20.82 20.23 -35.76
C ARG A 376 21.59 20.18 -37.05
N LEU A 377 21.49 19.06 -37.78
CA LEU A 377 22.03 18.97 -39.10
C LEU A 377 21.22 19.84 -40.10
N PRO A 378 21.85 20.62 -40.97
CA PRO A 378 21.17 21.53 -41.89
C PRO A 378 20.23 20.83 -42.90
N SER A 379 20.52 19.57 -43.23
CA SER A 379 19.71 18.72 -44.10
C SER A 379 19.58 17.31 -43.52
N GLY A 380 18.88 16.44 -44.23
CA GLY A 380 18.72 15.04 -43.82
C GLY A 380 20.04 14.32 -43.67
N VAL A 381 20.14 13.35 -42.74
CA VAL A 381 21.38 12.57 -42.51
C VAL A 381 21.91 11.90 -43.77
N ARG A 382 21.04 11.58 -44.72
CA ARG A 382 21.40 10.97 -45.99
C ARG A 382 22.37 11.84 -46.82
N ASP A 383 22.29 13.15 -46.69
CA ASP A 383 23.17 14.09 -47.41
C ASP A 383 24.59 14.09 -46.85
N TYR A 384 24.80 13.51 -45.68
CA TYR A 384 26.10 13.41 -44.99
C TYR A 384 26.69 12.01 -44.97
N LEU A 385 25.98 11.02 -45.54
CA LEU A 385 26.48 9.66 -45.57
C LEU A 385 27.80 9.58 -46.29
N ASP A 386 28.73 8.89 -45.65
CA ASP A 386 30.07 8.59 -46.15
C ASP A 386 30.95 9.82 -46.48
N LYS A 387 30.53 11.02 -46.05
CA LYS A 387 31.29 12.26 -46.16
C LYS A 387 31.90 12.64 -44.82
N GLU A 388 33.07 13.24 -44.85
CA GLU A 388 33.67 13.89 -43.70
C GLU A 388 32.95 15.20 -43.38
N ILE A 389 32.54 15.37 -42.15
CA ILE A 389 31.88 16.59 -41.64
C ILE A 389 32.54 17.04 -40.34
N ASP A 390 32.35 18.31 -40.03
CA ASP A 390 32.81 18.83 -38.74
C ASP A 390 31.95 18.28 -37.58
N GLY A 391 32.61 17.54 -36.70
CA GLY A 391 32.08 17.13 -35.41
C GLY A 391 32.13 18.26 -34.37
N PHE A 392 32.26 17.90 -33.12
CA PHE A 392 32.54 18.82 -32.01
C PHE A 392 34.01 18.79 -31.65
N TYR A 393 34.48 19.79 -30.94
CA TYR A 393 35.86 19.90 -30.44
C TYR A 393 36.94 19.85 -31.55
N GLY A 394 36.60 20.32 -32.76
CA GLY A 394 37.51 20.33 -33.90
C GLY A 394 37.79 18.97 -34.57
N GLN A 395 37.05 17.94 -34.19
CA GLN A 395 37.17 16.61 -34.76
C GLN A 395 36.42 16.52 -36.08
N LYS A 396 36.98 15.76 -37.02
CA LYS A 396 36.27 15.32 -38.23
C LYS A 396 35.57 14.00 -37.94
N ILE A 397 34.34 13.87 -38.41
CA ILE A 397 33.55 12.64 -38.27
C ILE A 397 32.97 12.22 -39.59
N LYS A 398 32.65 10.93 -39.71
CA LYS A 398 31.95 10.33 -40.82
C LYS A 398 30.73 9.61 -40.33
N ILE A 399 29.58 9.80 -41.00
CA ILE A 399 28.34 9.09 -40.73
C ILE A 399 28.25 7.94 -41.71
N GLU A 400 28.33 6.71 -41.25
CA GLU A 400 28.25 5.50 -42.04
C GLU A 400 26.80 5.02 -42.18
N SER A 401 26.47 4.50 -43.36
CA SER A 401 25.14 3.94 -43.65
C SER A 401 24.87 2.71 -42.77
N PRO A 402 23.67 2.53 -42.19
CA PRO A 402 23.35 1.34 -41.41
C PRO A 402 23.33 0.10 -42.33
N HIS A 403 23.93 -0.99 -41.88
CA HIS A 403 23.72 -2.30 -42.47
C HIS A 403 22.43 -2.86 -41.86
N SER A 404 21.34 -2.94 -42.65
CA SER A 404 20.05 -3.58 -42.34
C SER A 404 19.54 -3.39 -40.88
N ASN A 405 18.60 -2.48 -40.67
CA ASN A 405 17.90 -2.20 -39.39
C ASN A 405 18.75 -1.67 -38.23
N GLU A 406 19.99 -1.27 -38.44
CA GLU A 406 20.82 -0.66 -37.40
C GLU A 406 20.77 0.88 -37.48
N TYR A 407 21.10 1.54 -36.36
CA TYR A 407 21.26 3.00 -36.31
C TYR A 407 22.49 3.47 -37.06
N TYR A 408 22.45 4.70 -37.58
CA TYR A 408 23.62 5.30 -38.22
C TYR A 408 24.84 5.26 -37.31
N LYS A 409 25.94 4.74 -37.80
CA LYS A 409 27.19 4.70 -37.06
C LYS A 409 27.97 5.96 -37.33
N VAL A 410 28.46 6.62 -36.29
CA VAL A 410 29.31 7.80 -36.43
C VAL A 410 30.73 7.43 -35.99
N VAL A 411 31.69 7.64 -36.86
CA VAL A 411 33.10 7.37 -36.59
C VAL A 411 33.92 8.66 -36.65
N VAL A 412 34.91 8.76 -35.77
CA VAL A 412 35.85 9.87 -35.78
C VAL A 412 36.91 9.56 -36.82
N VAL A 413 37.12 10.49 -37.78
CA VAL A 413 38.17 10.38 -38.78
C VAL A 413 39.48 10.77 -38.11
N LYS A 414 40.48 9.89 -38.17
CA LYS A 414 41.80 10.10 -37.59
C LYS A 414 42.66 10.98 -38.47
#